data_b6661a6bc37568da8c84dff1598c3ce2
#
_entry.id   b6661a6bc37568da8c84dff1598c3ce2
#
_cell.length_a   1.000
_cell.length_b   1.000
_cell.length_c   1.000
_cell.angle_alpha   90.00
_cell.angle_beta   90.00
_cell.angle_gamma   90.00
#
_symmetry.space_group_name_H-M   'P 1'
#
loop_
_entity.id
_entity.type
_entity.pdbx_description
1 polymer ?
#
loop_
_entity_poly.entity_id
_entity_poly.type
_entity_poly.pdbx_seq_one_letter_code
_entity_poly.pdbx_strand_id
1 'polypeptide(L)'
;ENFFSWLLSYPAQLYIFVAGNHELLLEDSPEQTKLLLPRKVVFLHDTCYEFDGIRFGNISMRSLQGKEQNVHITAKMDFLITHIPPEGVLDEGRGSLPLLLEVYRSQPRFHVFGHAHSCGNESKGAAFTEFYNVSLFDELRKECSLSLGRLSFVHI
;
A
#
# COMPACT_ATOMS: atom_id res chain seq x y z
N GLU A 1 17.20 -12.77 -9.18
CA GLU A 1 16.08 -12.28 -10.00
C GLU A 1 15.72 -10.87 -9.51
N ASN A 2 15.50 -9.92 -10.45
CA ASN A 2 15.16 -8.55 -10.10
C ASN A 2 13.68 -8.50 -9.67
N PHE A 3 13.34 -7.75 -8.61
CA PHE A 3 11.98 -7.58 -8.10
C PHE A 3 10.96 -7.26 -9.21
N PHE A 4 11.27 -6.32 -10.11
CA PHE A 4 10.33 -5.97 -11.19
C PHE A 4 10.18 -7.07 -12.24
N SER A 5 11.21 -7.87 -12.49
CA SER A 5 11.08 -9.06 -13.35
C SER A 5 10.15 -10.09 -12.73
N TRP A 6 10.26 -10.30 -11.42
CA TRP A 6 9.35 -11.15 -10.66
C TRP A 6 7.93 -10.59 -10.68
N LEU A 7 7.72 -9.31 -10.33
CA LEU A 7 6.40 -8.66 -10.34
C LEU A 7 5.71 -8.79 -11.69
N LEU A 8 6.44 -8.52 -12.78
CA LEU A 8 5.89 -8.56 -14.15
C LEU A 8 5.70 -9.98 -14.70
N SER A 9 6.15 -11.02 -14.00
CA SER A 9 5.87 -12.40 -14.35
C SER A 9 4.43 -12.83 -14.05
N TYR A 10 3.75 -12.13 -13.14
CA TYR A 10 2.34 -12.35 -12.86
C TYR A 10 1.48 -11.67 -13.93
N PRO A 11 0.47 -12.36 -14.49
CA PRO A 11 -0.43 -11.74 -15.45
C PRO A 11 -1.36 -10.75 -14.77
N ALA A 12 -1.17 -9.45 -15.03
CA ALA A 12 -2.02 -8.39 -14.52
C ALA A 12 -2.19 -7.27 -15.56
N GLN A 13 -3.31 -6.56 -15.47
CA GLN A 13 -3.59 -5.39 -16.31
C GLN A 13 -2.96 -4.12 -15.72
N LEU A 14 -2.79 -4.07 -14.40
CA LEU A 14 -2.23 -2.96 -13.67
C LEU A 14 -1.21 -3.45 -12.64
N TYR A 15 -0.05 -2.84 -12.59
CA TYR A 15 0.96 -3.04 -11.56
C TYR A 15 1.17 -1.73 -10.83
N ILE A 16 0.94 -1.73 -9.52
CA ILE A 16 1.16 -0.58 -8.66
C ILE A 16 2.35 -0.87 -7.75
N PHE A 17 3.25 0.09 -7.65
CA PHE A 17 4.38 0.06 -6.73
C PHE A 17 4.30 1.24 -5.77
N VAL A 18 4.46 0.97 -4.48
CA VAL A 18 4.65 1.94 -3.41
C VAL A 18 5.98 1.62 -2.72
N ALA A 19 6.76 2.65 -2.40
CA ALA A 19 8.02 2.47 -1.71
C ALA A 19 7.79 2.20 -0.22
N GLY A 20 8.68 1.40 0.37
CA GLY A 20 8.70 1.12 1.79
C GLY A 20 9.87 1.81 2.50
N ASN A 21 10.08 1.43 3.76
CA ASN A 21 11.15 1.98 4.59
C ASN A 21 12.57 1.62 4.10
N HIS A 22 12.71 0.63 3.24
CA HIS A 22 13.98 0.27 2.60
C HIS A 22 14.22 1.00 1.28
N GLU A 23 13.19 1.58 0.68
CA GLU A 23 13.21 2.26 -0.62
C GLU A 23 13.00 3.77 -0.51
N LEU A 24 13.30 4.39 0.65
CA LEU A 24 13.09 5.82 0.89
C LEU A 24 13.78 6.73 -0.14
N LEU A 25 14.91 6.28 -0.72
CA LEU A 25 15.60 7.01 -1.79
C LEU A 25 14.72 7.19 -3.04
N LEU A 26 13.81 6.26 -3.30
CA LEU A 26 12.87 6.36 -4.43
C LEU A 26 11.83 7.45 -4.19
N GLU A 27 11.51 7.74 -2.93
CA GLU A 27 10.57 8.80 -2.54
C GLU A 27 11.21 10.19 -2.53
N ASP A 28 12.55 10.30 -2.44
CA ASP A 28 13.26 11.57 -2.46
C ASP A 28 13.22 12.26 -3.84
N SER A 29 13.02 11.47 -4.90
CA SER A 29 12.95 11.96 -6.27
C SER A 29 11.90 11.19 -7.08
N PRO A 30 10.60 11.35 -6.78
CA PRO A 30 9.54 10.51 -7.34
C PRO A 30 9.44 10.61 -8.88
N GLU A 31 9.73 11.77 -9.47
CA GLU A 31 9.71 11.92 -10.92
C GLU A 31 10.87 11.17 -11.60
N GLN A 32 12.05 11.15 -10.98
CA GLN A 32 13.16 10.35 -11.48
C GLN A 32 12.88 8.86 -11.31
N THR A 33 12.28 8.48 -10.18
CA THR A 33 11.89 7.10 -9.91
C THR A 33 10.93 6.58 -10.97
N LYS A 34 9.93 7.35 -11.38
CA LYS A 34 9.00 6.99 -12.47
C LYS A 34 9.73 6.69 -13.78
N LEU A 35 10.83 7.38 -14.07
CA LEU A 35 11.62 7.16 -15.29
C LEU A 35 12.47 5.88 -15.23
N LEU A 36 12.83 5.44 -14.02
CA LEU A 36 13.65 4.24 -13.81
C LEU A 36 12.82 2.95 -13.76
N LEU A 37 11.53 3.07 -13.49
CA LEU A 37 10.65 1.92 -13.38
C LEU A 37 10.22 1.38 -14.75
N PRO A 38 9.88 0.08 -14.85
CA PRO A 38 9.28 -0.47 -16.06
C PRO A 38 8.00 0.29 -16.42
N ARG A 39 7.78 0.58 -17.70
CA ARG A 39 6.63 1.38 -18.19
C ARG A 39 5.25 0.87 -17.77
N LYS A 40 5.14 -0.42 -17.46
CA LYS A 40 3.89 -1.04 -17.01
C LYS A 40 3.62 -0.86 -15.50
N VAL A 41 4.58 -0.33 -14.75
CA VAL A 41 4.46 -0.17 -13.30
C VAL A 41 4.12 1.29 -12.98
N VAL A 42 3.03 1.48 -12.29
CA VAL A 42 2.60 2.78 -11.77
C VAL A 42 3.23 2.99 -10.40
N PHE A 43 4.08 3.99 -10.27
CA PHE A 43 4.61 4.42 -8.96
C PHE A 43 3.63 5.39 -8.32
N LEU A 44 3.02 4.99 -7.21
CA LEU A 44 2.19 5.87 -6.41
C LEU A 44 3.04 6.51 -5.31
N HIS A 45 3.06 7.85 -5.26
CA HIS A 45 3.73 8.64 -4.24
C HIS A 45 2.91 9.89 -3.97
N ASP A 46 2.17 9.90 -2.87
CA ASP A 46 1.24 10.96 -2.44
C ASP A 46 0.28 11.42 -3.54
N THR A 47 -0.23 10.47 -4.30
CA THR A 47 -1.08 10.73 -5.46
C THR A 47 -2.18 9.69 -5.60
N CYS A 48 -3.12 9.99 -6.48
CA CYS A 48 -4.17 9.07 -6.91
C CYS A 48 -3.97 8.68 -8.37
N TYR A 49 -4.29 7.44 -8.68
CA TYR A 49 -4.31 6.88 -10.03
C TYR A 49 -5.65 6.21 -10.27
N GLU A 50 -6.26 6.47 -11.42
CA GLU A 50 -7.52 5.84 -11.81
C GLU A 50 -7.27 4.84 -12.94
N PHE A 51 -7.81 3.66 -12.78
CA PHE A 51 -7.78 2.60 -13.77
C PHE A 51 -9.14 1.91 -13.79
N ASP A 52 -9.76 1.88 -14.94
CA ASP A 52 -11.09 1.26 -15.18
C ASP A 52 -12.17 1.70 -14.17
N GLY A 53 -12.21 3.00 -13.88
CA GLY A 53 -13.15 3.60 -12.93
C GLY A 53 -12.84 3.35 -11.45
N ILE A 54 -11.77 2.62 -11.14
CA ILE A 54 -11.31 2.35 -9.78
C ILE A 54 -10.17 3.31 -9.44
N ARG A 55 -10.26 3.94 -8.26
CA ARG A 55 -9.27 4.92 -7.79
C ARG A 55 -8.37 4.34 -6.71
N PHE A 56 -7.08 4.37 -6.98
CA PHE A 56 -6.01 3.94 -6.11
C PHE A 56 -5.27 5.16 -5.59
N GLY A 57 -5.14 5.29 -4.28
CA GLY A 57 -4.39 6.36 -3.64
C GLY A 57 -3.24 5.82 -2.79
N ASN A 58 -2.24 6.65 -2.56
CA ASN A 58 -1.11 6.35 -1.69
C ASN A 58 -0.80 7.54 -0.78
N ILE A 59 -0.35 7.22 0.43
CA ILE A 59 0.36 8.12 1.32
C ILE A 59 1.74 7.54 1.53
N SER A 60 2.76 8.30 1.16
CA SER A 60 4.16 7.86 1.20
C SER A 60 4.71 7.72 2.62
N MET A 61 5.78 6.96 2.76
CA MET A 61 6.53 6.87 4.02
C MET A 61 7.06 8.24 4.46
N ARG A 62 7.55 9.05 3.51
CA ARG A 62 8.06 10.40 3.80
C ARG A 62 6.98 11.29 4.38
N SER A 63 5.77 11.28 3.83
CA SER A 63 4.64 12.05 4.34
C SER A 63 4.21 11.58 5.72
N LEU A 64 4.27 10.29 6.02
CA LEU A 64 3.94 9.73 7.32
C LEU A 64 5.01 9.98 8.39
N GLN A 65 6.30 10.08 8.00
CA GLN A 65 7.43 10.32 8.90
C GLN A 65 7.84 11.78 8.99
N GLY A 66 7.33 12.64 8.10
CA GLY A 66 7.67 14.06 8.04
C GLY A 66 7.21 14.84 9.28
N LYS A 67 7.93 15.93 9.60
CA LYS A 67 7.59 16.82 10.74
C LYS A 67 6.22 17.50 10.55
N GLU A 68 5.80 17.71 9.33
CA GLU A 68 4.52 18.35 8.96
C GLU A 68 3.51 17.33 8.46
N GLN A 69 3.55 16.12 8.87
CA GLN A 69 2.66 15.00 8.55
C GLN A 69 1.45 15.40 7.66
N ASN A 70 1.75 15.81 6.42
CA ASN A 70 0.77 16.26 5.44
C ASN A 70 0.05 15.03 4.86
N VAL A 71 -0.74 14.39 5.72
CA VAL A 71 -1.43 13.14 5.44
C VAL A 71 -2.84 13.47 4.96
N HIS A 72 -2.96 14.23 3.87
CA HIS A 72 -4.28 14.57 3.34
C HIS A 72 -4.49 14.00 1.95
N ILE A 73 -5.50 13.14 1.86
CA ILE A 73 -6.00 12.65 0.59
C ILE A 73 -7.18 13.52 0.17
N THR A 74 -7.01 14.27 -0.90
CA THR A 74 -8.03 15.22 -1.37
C THR A 74 -9.13 14.57 -2.23
N ALA A 75 -8.89 13.37 -2.74
CA ALA A 75 -9.83 12.67 -3.61
C ALA A 75 -10.46 11.46 -2.91
N LYS A 76 -11.74 11.20 -3.18
CA LYS A 76 -12.37 9.94 -2.80
C LYS A 76 -11.66 8.80 -3.54
N MET A 77 -11.28 7.74 -2.84
CA MET A 77 -10.59 6.59 -3.40
C MET A 77 -11.28 5.28 -3.01
N ASP A 78 -11.13 4.29 -3.86
CA ASP A 78 -11.61 2.93 -3.58
C ASP A 78 -10.55 2.15 -2.81
N PHE A 79 -9.28 2.29 -3.22
CA PHE A 79 -8.13 1.66 -2.57
C PHE A 79 -7.17 2.71 -2.04
N LEU A 80 -6.83 2.60 -0.76
CA LEU A 80 -5.66 3.24 -0.18
C LEU A 80 -4.55 2.19 -0.07
N ILE A 81 -3.36 2.49 -0.58
CA ILE A 81 -2.20 1.61 -0.51
C ILE A 81 -1.10 2.36 0.23
N THR A 82 -0.63 1.81 1.35
CA THR A 82 0.46 2.38 2.14
C THR A 82 1.48 1.30 2.47
N HIS A 83 2.71 1.70 2.82
CA HIS A 83 3.68 0.72 3.29
C HIS A 83 3.38 0.29 4.73
N ILE A 84 3.16 1.25 5.63
CA ILE A 84 2.87 0.96 7.05
C ILE A 84 1.36 0.87 7.31
N PRO A 85 0.97 0.10 8.35
CA PRO A 85 -0.42 0.03 8.80
C PRO A 85 -0.88 1.31 9.51
N PRO A 86 -2.20 1.54 9.61
CA PRO A 86 -2.74 2.50 10.57
C PRO A 86 -2.63 1.96 12.01
N GLU A 87 -2.50 2.84 12.98
CA GLU A 87 -2.34 2.47 14.40
C GLU A 87 -3.49 1.58 14.89
N GLY A 88 -3.16 0.50 15.58
CA GLY A 88 -4.12 -0.45 16.17
C GLY A 88 -4.79 -1.39 15.17
N VAL A 89 -4.37 -1.39 13.89
CA VAL A 89 -4.96 -2.24 12.86
C VAL A 89 -3.89 -3.13 12.22
N LEU A 90 -3.77 -4.37 12.69
CA LEU A 90 -2.81 -5.37 12.18
C LEU A 90 -1.37 -4.82 12.12
N ASP A 91 -0.96 -4.05 13.14
CA ASP A 91 0.18 -3.14 13.08
C ASP A 91 1.37 -3.55 13.95
N GLU A 92 1.24 -4.57 14.78
CA GLU A 92 2.28 -5.01 15.74
C GLU A 92 2.78 -3.85 16.65
N GLY A 93 1.95 -2.83 16.87
CA GLY A 93 2.35 -1.62 17.61
C GLY A 93 3.28 -0.69 16.81
N ARG A 94 3.37 -0.84 15.49
CA ARG A 94 4.21 -0.02 14.58
C ARG A 94 3.38 0.85 13.64
N GLY A 95 2.07 0.97 13.91
CA GLY A 95 1.13 1.73 13.09
C GLY A 95 1.27 3.24 13.22
N SER A 96 0.64 3.94 12.31
CA SER A 96 0.62 5.41 12.24
C SER A 96 -0.73 5.96 12.67
N LEU A 97 -0.75 6.76 13.75
CA LEU A 97 -1.95 7.47 14.18
C LEU A 97 -2.42 8.50 13.14
N PRO A 98 -1.57 9.32 12.53
CA PRO A 98 -2.00 10.23 11.46
C PRO A 98 -2.65 9.50 10.28
N LEU A 99 -2.11 8.33 9.91
CA LEU A 99 -2.70 7.49 8.87
C LEU A 99 -4.08 6.96 9.30
N LEU A 100 -4.22 6.51 10.55
CA LEU A 100 -5.52 6.06 11.07
C LEU A 100 -6.58 7.16 10.98
N LEU A 101 -6.23 8.38 11.40
CA LEU A 101 -7.13 9.54 11.34
C LEU A 101 -7.51 9.88 9.89
N GLU A 102 -6.55 9.79 8.96
CA GLU A 102 -6.82 10.02 7.54
C GLU A 102 -7.72 8.94 6.93
N VAL A 103 -7.55 7.68 7.31
CA VAL A 103 -8.44 6.59 6.89
C VAL A 103 -9.87 6.84 7.37
N TYR A 104 -10.05 7.26 8.62
CA TYR A 104 -11.39 7.62 9.14
C TYR A 104 -12.00 8.80 8.41
N ARG A 105 -11.20 9.78 8.00
CA ARG A 105 -11.66 10.96 7.27
C ARG A 105 -12.01 10.65 5.82
N SER A 106 -11.14 9.92 5.11
CA SER A 106 -11.26 9.66 3.66
C SER A 106 -12.12 8.46 3.34
N GLN A 107 -12.28 7.52 4.30
CA GLN A 107 -13.11 6.33 4.20
C GLN A 107 -12.89 5.53 2.90
N PRO A 108 -11.64 5.11 2.57
CA PRO A 108 -11.41 4.24 1.45
C PRO A 108 -12.17 2.92 1.67
N ARG A 109 -12.67 2.32 0.59
CA ARG A 109 -13.34 1.01 0.69
C ARG A 109 -12.35 -0.07 1.13
N PHE A 110 -11.13 -0.02 0.61
CA PHE A 110 -10.05 -0.97 0.92
C PHE A 110 -8.80 -0.23 1.33
N HIS A 111 -8.14 -0.69 2.38
CA HIS A 111 -6.81 -0.23 2.75
C HIS A 111 -5.85 -1.41 2.77
N VAL A 112 -4.88 -1.38 1.87
CA VAL A 112 -3.87 -2.43 1.69
C VAL A 112 -2.52 -1.92 2.15
N PHE A 113 -1.84 -2.67 3.00
CA PHE A 113 -0.53 -2.30 3.55
C PHE A 113 0.31 -3.53 3.87
N GLY A 114 1.58 -3.31 4.22
CA GLY A 114 2.52 -4.34 4.64
C GLY A 114 3.22 -4.01 5.94
N HIS A 115 4.54 -4.16 5.99
CA HIS A 115 5.45 -3.77 7.07
C HIS A 115 5.32 -4.58 8.37
N ALA A 116 4.14 -4.81 8.89
CA ALA A 116 3.86 -5.59 10.09
C ALA A 116 3.83 -7.09 9.72
N HIS A 117 4.98 -7.74 9.80
CA HIS A 117 5.21 -9.07 9.23
C HIS A 117 4.49 -10.20 9.97
N SER A 118 4.35 -10.11 11.30
CA SER A 118 3.64 -11.14 12.08
C SER A 118 2.13 -11.16 11.84
N CYS A 119 1.57 -10.05 11.33
CA CYS A 119 0.17 -9.94 10.92
C CYS A 119 -0.02 -10.12 9.40
N GLY A 120 0.96 -10.67 8.71
CA GLY A 120 0.89 -10.89 7.27
C GLY A 120 -0.24 -11.82 6.87
N ASN A 121 -0.91 -11.54 5.75
CA ASN A 121 -2.09 -12.24 5.25
C ASN A 121 -3.35 -12.15 6.14
N GLU A 122 -3.40 -11.21 7.06
CA GLU A 122 -4.58 -10.96 7.88
C GLU A 122 -5.45 -9.87 7.27
N SER A 123 -6.75 -9.94 7.56
CA SER A 123 -7.72 -8.90 7.20
C SER A 123 -8.62 -8.58 8.38
N LYS A 124 -9.05 -7.32 8.46
CA LYS A 124 -9.93 -6.82 9.51
C LYS A 124 -10.92 -5.83 8.89
N GLY A 125 -12.21 -6.07 9.09
CA GLY A 125 -13.25 -5.13 8.70
C GLY A 125 -13.50 -4.08 9.79
N ALA A 126 -13.70 -2.83 9.39
CA ALA A 126 -14.28 -1.79 10.22
C ALA A 126 -15.37 -1.07 9.43
N ALA A 127 -16.17 -0.21 10.08
CA ALA A 127 -17.45 0.30 9.58
C ALA A 127 -17.50 0.71 8.09
N PHE A 128 -16.41 1.26 7.53
CA PHE A 128 -16.37 1.77 6.15
C PHE A 128 -15.18 1.26 5.34
N THR A 129 -14.21 0.61 5.98
CA THR A 129 -12.95 0.21 5.34
C THR A 129 -12.63 -1.24 5.69
N GLU A 130 -12.27 -2.02 4.68
CA GLU A 130 -11.67 -3.33 4.85
C GLU A 130 -10.14 -3.20 4.79
N PHE A 131 -9.46 -3.68 5.83
CA PHE A 131 -8.02 -3.61 5.98
C PHE A 131 -7.37 -4.94 5.61
N TYR A 132 -6.26 -4.88 4.85
CA TYR A 132 -5.50 -6.04 4.43
C TYR A 132 -4.02 -5.82 4.68
N ASN A 133 -3.44 -6.61 5.57
CA ASN A 133 -1.99 -6.70 5.69
C ASN A 133 -1.48 -7.77 4.70
N VAL A 134 -0.76 -7.34 3.68
CA VAL A 134 -0.25 -8.19 2.59
C VAL A 134 1.25 -8.48 2.71
N SER A 135 1.82 -8.40 3.90
CA SER A 135 3.21 -8.79 4.13
C SER A 135 3.42 -10.25 3.74
N LEU A 136 4.38 -10.50 2.84
CA LEU A 136 4.67 -11.85 2.30
C LEU A 136 5.64 -12.66 3.17
N PHE A 137 6.48 -11.98 3.94
CA PHE A 137 7.54 -12.60 4.70
C PHE A 137 7.35 -12.35 6.18
N ASP A 138 7.56 -13.38 6.99
CA ASP A 138 7.69 -13.23 8.43
C ASP A 138 9.03 -12.55 8.78
N GLU A 139 9.25 -12.25 10.09
CA GLU A 139 10.51 -11.65 10.56
C GLU A 139 11.75 -12.51 10.25
N LEU A 140 11.57 -13.80 10.03
CA LEU A 140 12.62 -14.75 9.66
C LEU A 140 12.82 -14.84 8.13
N ARG A 141 12.14 -13.98 7.34
CA ARG A 141 12.13 -13.99 5.87
C ARG A 141 11.64 -15.32 5.25
N LYS A 142 10.78 -16.01 5.96
CA LYS A 142 10.04 -17.15 5.40
C LYS A 142 8.78 -16.64 4.73
N GLU A 143 8.49 -17.16 3.55
CA GLU A 143 7.24 -16.83 2.86
C GLU A 143 6.05 -17.22 3.73
N CYS A 144 5.22 -16.22 4.07
CA CYS A 144 3.91 -16.50 4.61
C CYS A 144 3.07 -17.14 3.49
N SER A 145 2.36 -18.20 3.81
CA SER A 145 1.48 -18.85 2.83
C SER A 145 0.40 -17.85 2.39
N LEU A 146 0.54 -17.30 1.19
CA LEU A 146 -0.50 -16.49 0.58
C LEU A 146 -1.75 -17.34 0.36
N SER A 147 -2.73 -17.19 1.21
CA SER A 147 -4.07 -17.56 0.81
C SER A 147 -4.64 -16.46 -0.11
N LEU A 148 -4.15 -16.41 -1.34
CA LEU A 148 -4.67 -15.54 -2.41
C LEU A 148 -6.19 -15.71 -2.65
N GLY A 149 -6.81 -16.68 -2.01
CA GLY A 149 -8.23 -16.96 -2.11
C GLY A 149 -9.18 -15.91 -1.50
N ARG A 150 -8.67 -14.87 -0.82
CA ARG A 150 -9.50 -13.78 -0.30
C ARG A 150 -9.33 -12.44 -1.05
N LEU A 151 -8.29 -12.29 -1.84
CA LEU A 151 -8.14 -11.19 -2.79
C LEU A 151 -8.59 -11.60 -4.20
N SER A 152 -9.54 -12.51 -4.30
CA SER A 152 -10.33 -12.62 -5.52
C SER A 152 -11.13 -11.32 -5.61
N PHE A 153 -10.56 -10.33 -6.28
CA PHE A 153 -11.29 -9.15 -6.67
C PHE A 153 -12.51 -9.61 -7.43
N VAL A 154 -13.64 -9.50 -6.81
CA VAL A 154 -14.91 -9.67 -7.47
C VAL A 154 -14.90 -8.66 -8.61
N HIS A 155 -14.95 -9.13 -9.83
CA HIS A 155 -15.33 -8.29 -10.95
C HIS A 155 -16.66 -7.65 -10.58
N ILE A 156 -16.62 -6.33 -10.36
CA ILE A 156 -17.82 -5.51 -10.21
C ILE A 156 -18.33 -5.24 -11.62
#